data_668bc28d45619285688afb7c07aec2a2
#
_entry.id   668bc28d45619285688afb7c07aec2a2
#
_cell.length_a   1.000
_cell.length_b   1.000
_cell.length_c   1.000
_cell.angle_alpha   90.00
_cell.angle_beta   90.00
_cell.angle_gamma   90.00
#
_symmetry.space_group_name_H-M   'P 1'
#
loop_
_entity.id
_entity.type
_entity.pdbx_description
1 polymer ?
#
loop_
_entity_poly.entity_id
_entity_poly.type
_entity_poly.pdbx_seq_one_letter_code
_entity_poly.pdbx_strand_id
1 'polypeptide(L)'
;MKKFLSLALALCMVLSLAACGGGSSSTTPSSSPAPATSGTTTTAPADNSGSAAAAPADNTVQPDMNYTIRIYSNSNSTERTTWLINEAKAEGFNISIDDNSVISGDTAAVQAANENKDGDLIFGLNETRWGQIIDGQYENLKLVDWTPEWAGSVGNYKYDGKAYGIVIQNVLMLYRNDALGTNGAELHFNHWADVVNSGYKWYRQNKVGGTTNMNINSAMLYAFTDPSSPAGGISVDGWKTLWKFCADGVSGGDDYKYGFDPLNKGDVAISEFYSSALYGKIDAAADSSSNPLKGTFQPENWNLVDIKDGTYYIAEYIGVLDKAGRSEAETAAVKAFAEWFGSAEVQAAWGEEFDSFPCNEDAADQLYPDGVPAIYQLPNFALNKVSGTDKTYAAYVAEHNPEWTNIMTNLGFYWADNNAPAEPDWDNLDWSTLTQKQG
;
A
#
# COMPACT_ATOMS: atom_id res chain seq x y z
N MET A 1 3.76 -2.70 27.42
CA MET A 1 2.31 -2.62 27.24
C MET A 1 1.86 -3.32 25.97
N LYS A 2 2.59 -3.26 24.84
CA LYS A 2 2.24 -3.91 23.53
C LYS A 2 1.97 -5.43 23.65
N LYS A 3 2.68 -6.20 24.46
CA LYS A 3 2.50 -7.66 24.59
C LYS A 3 1.27 -8.12 25.40
N PHE A 4 0.57 -7.22 26.08
CA PHE A 4 -0.62 -7.58 26.85
C PHE A 4 -1.94 -7.34 26.09
N LEU A 5 -1.92 -6.51 25.05
CA LEU A 5 -3.11 -6.22 24.25
C LEU A 5 -3.47 -7.39 23.33
N SER A 6 -2.47 -8.00 22.70
CA SER A 6 -2.67 -9.18 21.82
C SER A 6 -3.23 -10.39 22.59
N LEU A 7 -2.86 -10.55 23.87
CA LEU A 7 -3.38 -11.64 24.70
C LEU A 7 -4.83 -11.38 25.17
N ALA A 8 -5.22 -10.12 25.32
CA ALA A 8 -6.58 -9.74 25.71
C ALA A 8 -7.57 -9.89 24.56
N LEU A 9 -7.15 -9.62 23.32
CA LEU A 9 -7.97 -9.78 22.11
C LEU A 9 -8.26 -11.27 21.84
N ALA A 10 -7.25 -12.14 21.94
CA ALA A 10 -7.44 -13.59 21.79
C ALA A 10 -8.38 -14.18 22.85
N LEU A 11 -8.45 -13.60 24.04
CA LEU A 11 -9.34 -14.07 25.10
C LEU A 11 -10.80 -13.63 24.91
N CYS A 12 -11.04 -12.50 24.23
CA CYS A 12 -12.39 -12.04 23.91
C CYS A 12 -13.06 -12.86 22.79
N MET A 13 -12.29 -13.34 21.80
CA MET A 13 -12.82 -14.17 20.72
C MET A 13 -13.23 -15.58 21.20
N VAL A 14 -12.55 -16.15 22.19
CA VAL A 14 -12.90 -17.46 22.76
C VAL A 14 -14.22 -17.39 23.59
N LEU A 15 -14.58 -16.21 24.09
CA LEU A 15 -15.81 -16.04 24.88
C LEU A 15 -17.06 -15.75 24.02
N SER A 16 -16.93 -15.32 22.78
CA SER A 16 -18.07 -15.07 21.88
C SER A 16 -18.58 -16.33 21.17
N LEU A 17 -17.78 -17.39 21.06
CA LEU A 17 -18.20 -18.68 20.48
C LEU A 17 -18.92 -19.61 21.45
N ALA A 18 -18.98 -19.29 22.76
CA ALA A 18 -19.64 -20.11 23.76
C ALA A 18 -21.11 -19.73 24.04
N ALA A 19 -21.66 -18.73 23.33
CA ALA A 19 -23.01 -18.21 23.62
C ALA A 19 -24.13 -18.72 22.69
N CYS A 20 -23.87 -19.66 21.79
CA CYS A 20 -24.90 -20.30 20.96
C CYS A 20 -24.92 -21.82 21.15
N GLY A 21 -25.55 -22.28 22.21
CA GLY A 21 -25.81 -23.72 22.37
C GLY A 21 -26.45 -24.12 23.69
N GLY A 22 -27.72 -24.33 23.67
CA GLY A 22 -28.36 -25.31 24.58
C GLY A 22 -29.26 -24.83 25.73
N GLY A 23 -30.47 -24.91 25.50
CA GLY A 23 -31.72 -25.13 26.08
C GLY A 23 -31.95 -25.43 27.56
N SER A 24 -33.13 -25.02 27.98
CA SER A 24 -34.11 -25.61 28.90
C SER A 24 -33.94 -25.53 30.41
N SER A 25 -34.87 -24.89 30.95
CA SER A 25 -35.86 -25.26 31.99
C SER A 25 -35.95 -24.36 33.22
N SER A 26 -37.17 -23.85 33.34
CA SER A 26 -38.08 -23.73 34.51
C SER A 26 -37.68 -22.88 35.73
N THR A 27 -38.44 -21.87 36.00
CA THR A 27 -39.51 -21.85 37.01
C THR A 27 -40.13 -20.46 37.12
N THR A 28 -41.45 -20.45 37.06
CA THR A 28 -42.41 -19.41 37.44
C THR A 28 -42.42 -19.18 38.97
N PRO A 29 -43.09 -18.16 39.62
CA PRO A 29 -44.44 -17.73 39.24
C PRO A 29 -44.86 -16.26 39.52
N SER A 30 -46.06 -15.91 39.01
CA SER A 30 -47.15 -15.07 39.59
C SER A 30 -47.10 -13.56 39.39
N SER A 31 -48.07 -12.90 38.80
CA SER A 31 -49.53 -12.83 39.09
C SER A 31 -50.22 -11.97 38.03
N SER A 32 -51.46 -12.41 37.71
CA SER A 32 -52.54 -11.79 36.92
C SER A 32 -53.17 -10.54 37.57
N PRO A 33 -54.20 -9.83 36.97
CA PRO A 33 -55.30 -10.39 36.19
C PRO A 33 -55.79 -9.57 34.96
N ALA A 34 -56.67 -10.23 34.19
CA ALA A 34 -57.46 -9.78 33.04
C ALA A 34 -58.65 -8.86 33.45
N PRO A 35 -59.53 -8.35 32.49
CA PRO A 35 -60.54 -9.23 31.88
C PRO A 35 -60.95 -8.96 30.40
N ALA A 36 -61.36 -10.02 29.71
CA ALA A 36 -62.58 -10.32 28.96
C ALA A 36 -63.14 -9.28 27.94
N THR A 37 -63.48 -9.68 26.69
CA THR A 37 -64.71 -10.44 26.35
C THR A 37 -64.77 -10.75 24.85
N SER A 38 -65.30 -11.93 24.57
CA SER A 38 -66.26 -12.38 23.54
C SER A 38 -65.94 -12.18 22.06
N GLY A 39 -66.07 -13.10 21.17
CA GLY A 39 -66.93 -14.26 21.04
C GLY A 39 -66.99 -14.67 19.56
N THR A 40 -67.30 -15.92 19.36
CA THR A 40 -68.02 -16.59 18.28
C THR A 40 -67.22 -17.21 17.10
N THR A 41 -67.10 -18.54 17.23
CA THR A 41 -67.42 -19.68 16.31
C THR A 41 -67.45 -19.45 14.81
N THR A 42 -66.75 -20.26 14.00
CA THR A 42 -67.19 -21.50 13.37
C THR A 42 -66.28 -21.99 12.24
N THR A 43 -66.09 -23.32 12.19
CA THR A 43 -65.87 -24.22 11.07
C THR A 43 -64.43 -24.33 10.48
N ALA A 44 -63.86 -25.48 10.78
CA ALA A 44 -63.02 -26.21 9.84
C ALA A 44 -63.89 -26.80 8.70
N PRO A 45 -63.40 -27.14 7.52
CA PRO A 45 -62.32 -28.08 7.32
C PRO A 45 -61.43 -27.75 6.06
N ALA A 46 -60.31 -28.33 5.94
CA ALA A 46 -59.83 -29.11 4.81
C ALA A 46 -58.29 -29.18 4.81
N ASP A 47 -57.84 -30.38 4.87
CA ASP A 47 -56.55 -30.85 4.44
C ASP A 47 -56.09 -30.14 3.18
N ASN A 48 -54.90 -29.53 3.27
CA ASN A 48 -54.08 -29.33 2.10
C ASN A 48 -52.62 -29.60 2.52
N SER A 49 -52.21 -30.84 2.26
CA SER A 49 -50.82 -31.24 2.26
C SER A 49 -50.06 -30.44 1.19
N GLY A 50 -49.80 -29.20 1.53
CA GLY A 50 -48.85 -28.36 0.83
C GLY A 50 -47.42 -28.82 1.16
N SER A 51 -46.78 -29.48 0.21
CA SER A 51 -45.35 -29.75 0.20
C SER A 51 -44.63 -28.46 0.59
N ALA A 52 -44.02 -28.46 1.75
CA ALA A 52 -43.10 -27.40 2.13
C ALA A 52 -42.02 -27.42 1.05
N ALA A 53 -42.00 -26.39 0.22
CA ALA A 53 -40.84 -26.12 -0.65
C ALA A 53 -39.64 -26.05 0.28
N ALA A 54 -38.71 -26.97 0.09
CA ALA A 54 -37.38 -26.90 0.73
C ALA A 54 -36.85 -25.51 0.47
N ALA A 55 -36.41 -24.82 1.52
CA ALA A 55 -35.64 -23.60 1.37
C ALA A 55 -34.51 -23.88 0.36
N PRO A 56 -34.20 -22.96 -0.55
CA PRO A 56 -33.05 -23.16 -1.45
C PRO A 56 -31.84 -23.48 -0.59
N ALA A 57 -31.24 -24.65 -0.85
CA ALA A 57 -29.96 -24.98 -0.24
C ALA A 57 -29.02 -23.85 -0.51
N ASP A 58 -28.46 -23.26 0.54
CA ASP A 58 -27.38 -22.28 0.45
C ASP A 58 -26.19 -23.01 -0.17
N ASN A 59 -26.02 -22.83 -1.48
CA ASN A 59 -24.95 -23.43 -2.26
C ASN A 59 -23.62 -22.68 -2.09
N THR A 60 -23.41 -22.00 -0.95
CA THR A 60 -22.10 -21.37 -0.67
C THR A 60 -21.05 -22.47 -0.56
N VAL A 61 -20.09 -22.42 -1.46
CA VAL A 61 -18.94 -23.32 -1.45
C VAL A 61 -18.15 -23.07 -0.17
N GLN A 62 -18.00 -24.11 0.67
CA GLN A 62 -17.21 -23.99 1.90
C GLN A 62 -15.71 -23.98 1.58
N PRO A 63 -14.93 -23.09 2.22
CA PRO A 63 -13.48 -23.02 2.05
C PRO A 63 -12.77 -24.32 2.50
N ASP A 64 -11.80 -24.80 1.71
CA ASP A 64 -10.88 -25.85 2.16
C ASP A 64 -9.75 -25.26 3.00
N MET A 65 -9.92 -25.24 4.31
CA MET A 65 -8.93 -24.69 5.26
C MET A 65 -7.66 -25.51 5.37
N ASN A 66 -7.58 -26.71 4.77
CA ASN A 66 -6.34 -27.50 4.69
C ASN A 66 -5.49 -27.12 3.45
N TYR A 67 -6.06 -26.35 2.53
CA TYR A 67 -5.34 -25.90 1.35
C TYR A 67 -4.20 -24.97 1.74
N THR A 68 -3.00 -25.21 1.19
CA THR A 68 -1.86 -24.30 1.38
C THR A 68 -1.90 -23.20 0.34
N ILE A 69 -2.18 -21.98 0.78
CA ILE A 69 -2.26 -20.78 -0.06
C ILE A 69 -0.85 -20.29 -0.36
N ARG A 70 -0.44 -20.32 -1.62
CA ARG A 70 0.86 -19.80 -2.07
C ARG A 70 0.77 -18.31 -2.39
N ILE A 71 1.57 -17.52 -1.68
CA ILE A 71 1.54 -16.05 -1.75
C ILE A 71 2.85 -15.53 -2.33
N TYR A 72 2.74 -14.57 -3.25
CA TYR A 72 3.85 -13.74 -3.74
C TYR A 72 3.68 -12.32 -3.23
N SER A 73 4.77 -11.70 -2.76
CA SER A 73 4.69 -10.36 -2.20
C SER A 73 6.02 -9.61 -2.28
N ASN A 74 5.94 -8.28 -2.38
CA ASN A 74 7.05 -7.38 -2.13
C ASN A 74 7.14 -7.00 -0.63
N SER A 75 6.02 -7.05 0.09
CA SER A 75 5.94 -6.77 1.53
C SER A 75 6.26 -8.02 2.35
N ASN A 76 7.44 -8.60 2.13
CA ASN A 76 7.86 -9.93 2.60
C ASN A 76 9.17 -9.92 3.39
N SER A 77 9.46 -8.86 4.18
CA SER A 77 10.57 -8.94 5.13
C SER A 77 10.38 -10.14 6.07
N THR A 78 11.47 -10.66 6.63
CA THR A 78 11.40 -11.82 7.53
C THR A 78 10.42 -11.59 8.68
N GLU A 79 10.38 -10.38 9.23
CA GLU A 79 9.45 -10.01 10.30
C GLU A 79 7.99 -10.05 9.83
N ARG A 80 7.70 -9.42 8.67
CA ARG A 80 6.35 -9.38 8.08
C ARG A 80 5.86 -10.77 7.70
N THR A 81 6.73 -11.58 7.09
CA THR A 81 6.41 -12.96 6.71
C THR A 81 6.12 -13.81 7.93
N THR A 82 6.96 -13.71 8.97
CA THR A 82 6.77 -14.46 10.23
C THR A 82 5.48 -14.08 10.92
N TRP A 83 5.19 -12.79 11.02
CA TRP A 83 3.96 -12.29 11.62
C TRP A 83 2.74 -12.83 10.85
N LEU A 84 2.71 -12.65 9.53
CA LEU A 84 1.57 -13.06 8.70
C LEU A 84 1.32 -14.57 8.76
N ILE A 85 2.37 -15.41 8.75
CA ILE A 85 2.23 -16.87 8.89
C ILE A 85 1.61 -17.22 10.26
N ASN A 86 2.06 -16.56 11.32
CA ASN A 86 1.56 -16.84 12.68
C ASN A 86 0.11 -16.42 12.85
N GLU A 87 -0.26 -15.21 12.42
CA GLU A 87 -1.64 -14.72 12.53
C GLU A 87 -2.60 -15.52 11.62
N ALA A 88 -2.21 -15.79 10.37
CA ALA A 88 -3.00 -16.63 9.46
C ALA A 88 -3.25 -18.03 10.05
N LYS A 89 -2.23 -18.62 10.67
CA LYS A 89 -2.36 -19.93 11.33
C LYS A 89 -3.28 -19.88 12.53
N ALA A 90 -3.28 -18.80 13.29
CA ALA A 90 -4.20 -18.63 14.44
C ALA A 90 -5.66 -18.61 13.98
N GLU A 91 -5.92 -18.04 12.79
CA GLU A 91 -7.24 -18.03 12.14
C GLU A 91 -7.58 -19.32 11.37
N GLY A 92 -6.68 -20.30 11.35
CA GLY A 92 -6.88 -21.59 10.70
C GLY A 92 -6.46 -21.65 9.24
N PHE A 93 -5.85 -20.60 8.69
CA PHE A 93 -5.30 -20.61 7.34
C PHE A 93 -3.92 -21.27 7.30
N ASN A 94 -3.64 -21.99 6.23
CA ASN A 94 -2.33 -22.51 5.92
C ASN A 94 -1.73 -21.74 4.75
N ILE A 95 -0.67 -20.97 4.98
CA ILE A 95 -0.04 -20.13 3.94
C ILE A 95 1.43 -20.46 3.73
N SER A 96 1.91 -20.20 2.52
CA SER A 96 3.31 -20.27 2.13
C SER A 96 3.70 -18.96 1.43
N ILE A 97 4.66 -18.25 1.99
CA ILE A 97 5.21 -17.01 1.45
C ILE A 97 6.73 -17.02 1.64
N ASP A 98 7.47 -16.65 0.59
CA ASP A 98 8.92 -16.51 0.68
C ASP A 98 9.30 -15.13 1.25
N ASP A 99 10.34 -15.10 2.07
CA ASP A 99 10.89 -13.86 2.58
C ASP A 99 11.87 -13.17 1.60
N ASN A 100 12.37 -11.99 1.96
CA ASN A 100 13.31 -11.22 1.14
C ASN A 100 14.62 -11.94 0.81
N SER A 101 14.95 -13.02 1.50
CA SER A 101 16.16 -13.82 1.17
C SER A 101 15.99 -14.62 -0.12
N VAL A 102 14.74 -14.89 -0.52
CA VAL A 102 14.38 -15.65 -1.73
C VAL A 102 13.84 -14.72 -2.81
N ILE A 103 12.86 -13.88 -2.48
CA ILE A 103 12.23 -12.94 -3.40
C ILE A 103 12.34 -11.53 -2.84
N SER A 104 13.03 -10.65 -3.54
CA SER A 104 13.23 -9.26 -3.11
C SER A 104 12.76 -8.29 -4.19
N GLY A 105 11.83 -7.42 -3.81
CA GLY A 105 11.27 -6.37 -4.65
C GLY A 105 10.09 -6.80 -5.51
N ASP A 106 9.27 -5.83 -5.91
CA ASP A 106 8.02 -6.01 -6.63
C ASP A 106 8.21 -6.66 -8.01
N THR A 107 9.27 -6.29 -8.73
CA THR A 107 9.61 -6.89 -10.02
C THR A 107 9.89 -8.38 -9.88
N ALA A 108 10.70 -8.76 -8.89
CA ALA A 108 11.04 -10.16 -8.65
C ALA A 108 9.80 -10.98 -8.23
N ALA A 109 8.94 -10.41 -7.38
CA ALA A 109 7.69 -11.07 -6.95
C ALA A 109 6.77 -11.36 -8.13
N VAL A 110 6.54 -10.37 -9.01
CA VAL A 110 5.68 -10.53 -10.19
C VAL A 110 6.29 -11.50 -11.19
N GLN A 111 7.60 -11.42 -11.45
CA GLN A 111 8.28 -12.33 -12.37
C GLN A 111 8.23 -13.77 -11.85
N ALA A 112 8.53 -13.99 -10.58
CA ALA A 112 8.46 -15.33 -9.98
C ALA A 112 7.03 -15.91 -10.04
N ALA A 113 6.02 -15.13 -9.73
CA ALA A 113 4.62 -15.55 -9.84
C ALA A 113 4.25 -15.91 -11.28
N ASN A 114 4.69 -15.09 -12.26
CA ASN A 114 4.43 -15.34 -13.69
C ASN A 114 5.15 -16.58 -14.24
N GLU A 115 6.38 -16.83 -13.80
CA GLU A 115 7.19 -17.96 -14.25
C GLU A 115 6.74 -19.29 -13.61
N ASN A 116 6.51 -19.29 -12.29
CA ASN A 116 6.18 -20.50 -11.54
C ASN A 116 4.74 -20.96 -11.73
N LYS A 117 3.79 -20.05 -11.96
CA LYS A 117 2.36 -20.34 -12.18
C LYS A 117 1.68 -21.10 -11.03
N ASP A 118 2.25 -21.05 -9.84
CA ASP A 118 1.81 -21.79 -8.66
C ASP A 118 1.17 -20.87 -7.60
N GLY A 119 1.19 -19.55 -7.83
CA GLY A 119 0.64 -18.56 -6.93
C GLY A 119 -0.89 -18.60 -6.85
N ASP A 120 -1.39 -18.39 -5.65
CA ASP A 120 -2.83 -18.26 -5.38
C ASP A 120 -3.22 -16.82 -5.13
N LEU A 121 -2.29 -16.03 -4.60
CA LEU A 121 -2.51 -14.65 -4.21
C LEU A 121 -1.23 -13.84 -4.40
N ILE A 122 -1.39 -12.57 -4.71
CA ILE A 122 -0.29 -11.62 -4.78
C ILE A 122 -0.68 -10.33 -4.04
N PHE A 123 0.24 -9.77 -3.25
CA PHE A 123 0.01 -8.50 -2.56
C PHE A 123 1.28 -7.67 -2.40
N GLY A 124 1.11 -6.42 -1.93
CA GLY A 124 2.24 -5.53 -1.66
C GLY A 124 2.89 -4.97 -2.92
N LEU A 125 2.16 -4.94 -4.04
CA LEU A 125 2.60 -4.33 -5.29
C LEU A 125 1.92 -2.97 -5.47
N ASN A 126 2.64 -2.01 -6.02
CA ASN A 126 2.13 -0.67 -6.31
C ASN A 126 1.24 -0.64 -7.59
N GLU A 127 0.63 0.52 -7.83
CA GLU A 127 -0.29 0.75 -8.97
C GLU A 127 0.35 0.40 -10.31
N THR A 128 1.63 0.72 -10.51
CA THR A 128 2.33 0.43 -11.76
C THR A 128 2.34 -1.06 -12.06
N ARG A 129 2.66 -1.89 -11.08
CA ARG A 129 2.69 -3.35 -11.26
C ARG A 129 1.30 -3.94 -11.41
N TRP A 130 0.34 -3.43 -10.65
CA TRP A 130 -1.05 -3.85 -10.80
C TRP A 130 -1.62 -3.47 -12.16
N GLY A 131 -1.36 -2.25 -12.64
CA GLY A 131 -1.71 -1.84 -14.00
C GLY A 131 -1.17 -2.81 -15.04
N GLN A 132 0.11 -3.17 -14.95
CA GLN A 132 0.76 -4.12 -15.85
C GLN A 132 0.14 -5.53 -15.81
N ILE A 133 -0.25 -6.02 -14.62
CA ILE A 133 -0.93 -7.32 -14.48
C ILE A 133 -2.32 -7.25 -15.13
N ILE A 134 -3.09 -6.22 -14.85
CA ILE A 134 -4.46 -6.04 -15.35
C ILE A 134 -4.48 -5.86 -16.88
N ASP A 135 -3.50 -5.14 -17.42
CA ASP A 135 -3.32 -4.92 -18.86
C ASP A 135 -2.77 -6.16 -19.59
N GLY A 136 -2.49 -7.26 -18.86
CA GLY A 136 -2.05 -8.53 -19.44
C GLY A 136 -0.59 -8.57 -19.89
N GLN A 137 0.27 -7.68 -19.37
CA GLN A 137 1.70 -7.69 -19.70
C GLN A 137 2.42 -8.92 -19.14
N TYR A 138 1.82 -9.61 -18.16
CA TYR A 138 2.28 -10.88 -17.61
C TYR A 138 1.35 -12.01 -18.06
N GLU A 139 1.76 -12.78 -19.05
CA GLU A 139 0.94 -13.76 -19.77
C GLU A 139 0.25 -14.79 -18.84
N ASN A 140 0.92 -15.18 -17.78
CA ASN A 140 0.46 -16.23 -16.87
C ASN A 140 -0.23 -15.69 -15.60
N LEU A 141 -0.29 -14.37 -15.41
CA LEU A 141 -0.98 -13.76 -14.28
C LEU A 141 -2.37 -13.32 -14.72
N LYS A 142 -3.37 -14.05 -14.27
CA LYS A 142 -4.79 -13.70 -14.42
C LYS A 142 -5.39 -13.56 -13.05
N LEU A 143 -6.31 -12.62 -12.90
CA LEU A 143 -6.99 -12.35 -11.64
C LEU A 143 -8.39 -12.94 -11.67
N VAL A 144 -8.77 -13.56 -10.57
CA VAL A 144 -10.16 -13.97 -10.32
C VAL A 144 -10.98 -12.74 -10.00
N ASP A 145 -12.19 -12.65 -10.55
CA ASP A 145 -13.14 -11.62 -10.15
C ASP A 145 -13.56 -11.86 -8.70
N TRP A 146 -13.42 -10.82 -7.89
CA TRP A 146 -13.66 -10.88 -6.46
C TRP A 146 -13.97 -9.48 -5.93
N THR A 147 -14.93 -9.38 -5.02
CA THR A 147 -15.24 -8.12 -4.33
C THR A 147 -15.34 -8.43 -2.83
N PRO A 148 -14.35 -8.01 -2.02
CA PRO A 148 -14.38 -8.21 -0.58
C PRO A 148 -15.45 -7.37 0.11
N GLU A 149 -15.87 -7.79 1.30
CA GLU A 149 -16.85 -7.04 2.11
C GLU A 149 -16.34 -5.64 2.47
N TRP A 150 -15.04 -5.52 2.69
CA TRP A 150 -14.36 -4.25 2.99
C TRP A 150 -14.03 -3.38 1.76
N ALA A 151 -14.43 -3.78 0.54
CA ALA A 151 -14.15 -3.01 -0.68
C ALA A 151 -14.68 -1.56 -0.64
N GLY A 152 -15.75 -1.31 0.12
CA GLY A 152 -16.31 0.02 0.34
C GLY A 152 -15.36 0.96 1.08
N SER A 153 -14.60 0.43 2.02
CA SER A 153 -13.74 1.19 2.95
C SER A 153 -12.35 1.54 2.40
N VAL A 154 -12.02 1.15 1.16
CA VAL A 154 -10.73 1.50 0.54
C VAL A 154 -10.82 2.65 -0.48
N GLY A 155 -11.95 3.33 -0.54
CA GLY A 155 -12.16 4.49 -1.38
C GLY A 155 -11.78 4.27 -2.85
N ASN A 156 -10.85 5.07 -3.35
CA ASN A 156 -10.36 5.00 -4.74
C ASN A 156 -9.19 4.02 -4.94
N TYR A 157 -8.69 3.39 -3.88
CA TYR A 157 -7.59 2.43 -3.97
C TYR A 157 -8.11 1.04 -4.34
N LYS A 158 -8.66 0.93 -5.56
CA LYS A 158 -9.22 -0.34 -6.05
C LYS A 158 -9.23 -0.42 -7.58
N TYR A 159 -9.09 -1.65 -8.05
CA TYR A 159 -9.41 -2.08 -9.40
C TYR A 159 -10.64 -3.00 -9.28
N ASP A 160 -11.83 -2.44 -9.47
CA ASP A 160 -13.11 -3.10 -9.19
C ASP A 160 -13.19 -4.51 -9.77
N GLY A 161 -13.48 -5.48 -8.90
CA GLY A 161 -13.54 -6.89 -9.24
C GLY A 161 -12.19 -7.58 -9.44
N LYS A 162 -11.05 -6.90 -9.19
CA LYS A 162 -9.71 -7.45 -9.47
C LYS A 162 -8.75 -7.36 -8.30
N ALA A 163 -8.53 -6.15 -7.79
CA ALA A 163 -7.57 -5.90 -6.73
C ALA A 163 -7.99 -4.73 -5.86
N TYR A 164 -7.56 -4.74 -4.60
CA TYR A 164 -7.97 -3.75 -3.59
C TYR A 164 -6.77 -3.35 -2.76
N GLY A 165 -6.70 -2.05 -2.42
CA GLY A 165 -5.62 -1.48 -1.64
C GLY A 165 -5.61 -1.98 -0.19
N ILE A 166 -4.43 -2.26 0.32
CA ILE A 166 -4.20 -2.68 1.72
C ILE A 166 -3.35 -1.69 2.49
N VAL A 167 -2.31 -1.13 1.88
CA VAL A 167 -1.38 -0.20 2.51
C VAL A 167 -1.20 1.03 1.63
N ILE A 168 -1.10 2.20 2.27
CA ILE A 168 -0.73 3.45 1.60
C ILE A 168 0.65 3.88 2.09
N GLN A 169 1.48 4.32 1.15
CA GLN A 169 2.73 5.02 1.43
C GLN A 169 2.73 6.33 0.66
N ASN A 170 3.01 7.43 1.35
CA ASN A 170 3.20 8.70 0.69
C ASN A 170 4.67 9.08 0.62
N VAL A 171 5.01 9.75 -0.47
CA VAL A 171 6.32 10.36 -0.67
C VAL A 171 6.31 11.71 0.03
N LEU A 172 7.23 11.93 0.94
CA LEU A 172 7.29 13.13 1.77
C LEU A 172 8.62 13.83 1.58
N MET A 173 8.62 15.15 1.74
CA MET A 173 9.83 15.93 1.97
C MET A 173 9.84 16.46 3.40
N LEU A 174 10.97 16.27 4.07
CA LEU A 174 11.24 16.83 5.39
C LEU A 174 12.34 17.89 5.30
N TYR A 175 12.27 18.87 6.17
CA TYR A 175 13.34 19.84 6.35
C TYR A 175 13.71 19.98 7.82
N ARG A 176 14.94 20.43 8.06
CA ARG A 176 15.45 20.67 9.40
C ARG A 176 15.47 22.17 9.68
N ASN A 177 14.76 22.59 10.73
CA ASN A 177 14.59 23.99 11.09
C ASN A 177 15.87 24.77 11.30
N ASP A 178 16.86 24.15 11.96
CA ASP A 178 18.12 24.79 12.31
C ASP A 178 19.13 24.83 11.13
N ALA A 179 19.06 23.87 10.19
CA ALA A 179 19.97 23.80 9.03
C ALA A 179 19.70 24.86 7.97
N LEU A 180 18.53 25.49 7.98
CA LEU A 180 18.08 26.42 6.94
C LEU A 180 18.46 27.87 7.23
N GLY A 181 18.94 28.20 8.42
CA GLY A 181 19.12 29.59 8.83
C GLY A 181 17.84 30.43 8.78
N THR A 182 16.70 29.76 8.80
CA THR A 182 15.38 30.34 8.56
C THR A 182 14.69 30.82 9.82
N ASN A 183 15.31 30.63 11.00
CA ASN A 183 14.70 30.98 12.29
C ASN A 183 13.30 30.36 12.47
N GLY A 184 13.08 29.16 11.95
CA GLY A 184 11.78 28.47 12.04
C GLY A 184 10.78 28.85 10.96
N ALA A 185 11.19 29.52 9.88
CA ALA A 185 10.28 29.77 8.74
C ALA A 185 9.91 28.43 8.08
N GLU A 186 8.62 28.26 7.81
CA GLU A 186 8.10 27.11 7.09
C GLU A 186 8.53 27.16 5.63
N LEU A 187 8.83 25.98 5.06
CA LEU A 187 9.14 25.83 3.64
C LEU A 187 7.87 25.51 2.86
N HIS A 188 7.59 26.36 1.87
CA HIS A 188 6.45 26.24 0.98
C HIS A 188 6.92 26.16 -0.47
N PHE A 189 6.47 25.14 -1.19
CA PHE A 189 6.71 24.99 -2.62
C PHE A 189 5.37 24.77 -3.33
N ASN A 190 5.30 25.11 -4.62
CA ASN A 190 4.12 24.75 -5.41
C ASN A 190 4.22 23.29 -5.85
N HIS A 191 5.39 22.88 -6.29
CA HIS A 191 5.66 21.56 -6.85
C HIS A 191 6.94 20.96 -6.25
N TRP A 192 7.04 19.66 -6.28
CA TRP A 192 8.27 18.97 -5.90
C TRP A 192 9.51 19.48 -6.69
N ALA A 193 9.29 19.81 -7.97
CA ALA A 193 10.33 20.36 -8.82
C ALA A 193 10.93 21.70 -8.35
N ASP A 194 10.19 22.48 -7.55
CA ASP A 194 10.65 23.78 -7.07
C ASP A 194 11.83 23.67 -6.11
N VAL A 195 12.01 22.49 -5.51
CA VAL A 195 13.15 22.20 -4.60
C VAL A 195 14.50 22.44 -5.32
N VAL A 196 14.62 22.05 -6.59
CA VAL A 196 15.88 22.22 -7.37
C VAL A 196 16.25 23.67 -7.63
N ASN A 197 15.31 24.58 -7.51
CA ASN A 197 15.49 26.01 -7.70
C ASN A 197 15.48 26.80 -6.37
N SER A 198 15.32 26.09 -5.24
CA SER A 198 15.19 26.73 -3.93
C SER A 198 16.48 27.33 -3.37
N GLY A 199 17.64 26.87 -3.86
CA GLY A 199 18.94 27.21 -3.31
C GLY A 199 19.32 26.39 -2.06
N TYR A 200 18.43 25.53 -1.56
CA TYR A 200 18.75 24.60 -0.49
C TYR A 200 19.45 23.37 -1.03
N LYS A 201 20.23 22.68 -0.18
CA LYS A 201 20.77 21.37 -0.48
C LYS A 201 19.74 20.32 -0.11
N TRP A 202 19.61 19.29 -0.94
CA TRP A 202 18.68 18.17 -0.71
C TRP A 202 19.39 16.83 -0.84
N TYR A 203 18.87 15.84 -0.13
CA TYR A 203 19.27 14.45 -0.27
C TYR A 203 18.49 13.78 -1.39
N ARG A 204 19.18 12.95 -2.15
CA ARG A 204 18.59 12.02 -3.11
C ARG A 204 19.06 10.61 -2.86
N GLN A 205 18.21 9.63 -3.18
CA GLN A 205 18.65 8.24 -3.11
C GLN A 205 19.66 7.90 -4.21
N ASN A 206 20.54 6.93 -3.92
CA ASN A 206 21.66 6.56 -4.81
C ASN A 206 21.25 5.92 -6.13
N LYS A 207 20.03 5.39 -6.23
CA LYS A 207 19.59 4.62 -7.40
C LYS A 207 18.35 5.26 -8.00
N VAL A 208 18.51 5.89 -9.15
CA VAL A 208 17.40 6.55 -9.84
C VAL A 208 16.39 5.55 -10.44
N GLY A 209 16.72 4.27 -10.56
CA GLY A 209 15.93 3.29 -11.28
C GLY A 209 15.24 2.17 -10.46
N GLY A 210 15.25 2.25 -9.13
CA GLY A 210 14.47 1.30 -8.30
C GLY A 210 13.00 1.70 -8.23
N THR A 211 12.11 0.78 -7.86
CA THR A 211 10.66 1.05 -7.69
C THR A 211 10.41 2.24 -6.77
N THR A 212 11.12 2.29 -5.65
CA THR A 212 11.08 3.40 -4.68
C THR A 212 11.42 4.74 -5.35
N ASN A 213 12.46 4.77 -6.16
CA ASN A 213 12.91 5.98 -6.81
C ASN A 213 11.97 6.42 -7.94
N MET A 214 11.31 5.48 -8.63
CA MET A 214 10.31 5.82 -9.64
C MET A 214 9.15 6.63 -9.06
N ASN A 215 8.77 6.35 -7.84
CA ASN A 215 7.68 7.09 -7.18
C ASN A 215 8.09 8.52 -6.83
N ILE A 216 9.34 8.72 -6.37
CA ILE A 216 9.91 10.04 -6.13
C ILE A 216 10.07 10.79 -7.47
N ASN A 217 10.58 10.10 -8.50
CA ASN A 217 10.70 10.67 -9.83
C ASN A 217 9.33 11.07 -10.40
N SER A 218 8.31 10.23 -10.19
CA SER A 218 6.94 10.55 -10.60
C SER A 218 6.40 11.76 -9.86
N ALA A 219 6.66 11.90 -8.56
CA ALA A 219 6.29 13.09 -7.81
C ALA A 219 6.97 14.36 -8.38
N MET A 220 8.24 14.26 -8.75
CA MET A 220 8.99 15.35 -9.37
C MET A 220 8.45 15.72 -10.76
N LEU A 221 8.10 14.71 -11.57
CA LEU A 221 7.63 14.89 -12.94
C LEU A 221 6.17 15.33 -13.05
N TYR A 222 5.40 15.25 -11.98
CA TYR A 222 3.97 15.59 -11.99
C TYR A 222 3.68 16.95 -12.61
N ALA A 223 4.43 17.99 -12.21
CA ALA A 223 4.25 19.35 -12.69
C ALA A 223 4.60 19.56 -14.18
N PHE A 224 5.24 18.56 -14.80
CA PHE A 224 5.75 18.63 -16.17
C PHE A 224 5.02 17.68 -17.12
N THR A 225 3.86 17.16 -16.70
CA THR A 225 3.04 16.27 -17.51
C THR A 225 2.55 16.98 -18.77
N ASP A 226 2.90 16.43 -19.93
CA ASP A 226 2.49 16.90 -21.25
C ASP A 226 2.22 15.72 -22.18
N PRO A 227 0.95 15.28 -22.31
CA PRO A 227 0.59 14.13 -23.15
C PRO A 227 0.99 14.27 -24.63
N SER A 228 1.27 15.47 -25.10
CA SER A 228 1.70 15.70 -26.47
C SER A 228 3.21 15.58 -26.67
N SER A 229 3.98 15.51 -25.59
CA SER A 229 5.43 15.43 -25.64
C SER A 229 5.92 14.05 -26.13
N PRO A 230 6.85 14.01 -27.10
CA PRO A 230 7.50 12.77 -27.53
C PRO A 230 8.44 12.18 -26.47
N ALA A 231 8.69 12.90 -25.40
CA ALA A 231 9.56 12.50 -24.31
C ALA A 231 8.80 11.72 -23.23
N GLY A 232 8.03 10.69 -23.63
CA GLY A 232 7.27 9.84 -22.72
C GLY A 232 6.15 10.59 -22.01
N GLY A 233 5.50 11.56 -22.67
CA GLY A 233 4.40 12.31 -22.08
C GLY A 233 4.81 13.31 -20.99
N ILE A 234 6.10 13.65 -20.90
CA ILE A 234 6.66 14.66 -20.00
C ILE A 234 7.37 15.73 -20.84
N SER A 235 7.23 16.98 -20.46
CA SER A 235 7.97 18.06 -21.14
C SER A 235 9.47 17.90 -20.97
N VAL A 236 10.26 18.43 -21.90
CA VAL A 236 11.74 18.43 -21.81
C VAL A 236 12.24 19.09 -20.52
N ASP A 237 11.54 20.14 -20.06
CA ASP A 237 11.90 20.82 -18.82
C ASP A 237 11.69 19.93 -17.58
N GLY A 238 10.77 18.97 -17.63
CA GLY A 238 10.63 17.97 -16.59
C GLY A 238 11.86 17.06 -16.50
N TRP A 239 12.36 16.59 -17.61
CA TRP A 239 13.57 15.78 -17.65
C TRP A 239 14.82 16.55 -17.23
N LYS A 240 14.95 17.81 -17.66
CA LYS A 240 16.01 18.72 -17.18
C LYS A 240 15.95 18.91 -15.66
N THR A 241 14.75 19.09 -15.12
CA THR A 241 14.55 19.26 -13.68
C THR A 241 14.92 18.00 -12.91
N LEU A 242 14.47 16.83 -13.36
CA LEU A 242 14.82 15.55 -12.74
C LEU A 242 16.34 15.30 -12.83
N TRP A 243 16.97 15.61 -13.97
CA TRP A 243 18.42 15.54 -14.11
C TRP A 243 19.13 16.41 -13.06
N LYS A 244 18.71 17.66 -12.96
CA LYS A 244 19.28 18.60 -11.99
C LYS A 244 19.06 18.11 -10.56
N PHE A 245 17.89 17.57 -10.24
CA PHE A 245 17.61 16.97 -8.93
C PHE A 245 18.60 15.85 -8.61
N CYS A 246 18.88 14.99 -9.59
CA CYS A 246 19.84 13.91 -9.42
C CYS A 246 21.30 14.39 -9.39
N ALA A 247 21.67 15.35 -10.23
CA ALA A 247 23.05 15.83 -10.38
C ALA A 247 23.51 16.70 -9.20
N ASP A 248 22.66 17.60 -8.74
CA ASP A 248 22.97 18.56 -7.67
C ASP A 248 22.64 18.02 -6.27
N GLY A 249 21.81 16.99 -6.17
CA GLY A 249 21.45 16.38 -4.90
C GLY A 249 22.59 15.62 -4.26
N VAL A 250 22.70 15.70 -2.95
CA VAL A 250 23.67 14.92 -2.19
C VAL A 250 23.23 13.46 -2.18
N SER A 251 24.04 12.56 -2.70
CA SER A 251 23.80 11.12 -2.62
C SER A 251 24.55 10.50 -1.46
N GLY A 252 23.97 9.43 -0.89
CA GLY A 252 24.50 8.88 0.34
C GLY A 252 25.73 8.00 0.20
N GLY A 253 25.93 7.34 -0.92
CA GLY A 253 26.92 6.26 -0.94
C GLY A 253 26.74 5.32 0.24
N ASP A 254 27.85 4.81 0.78
CA ASP A 254 27.87 3.99 1.99
C ASP A 254 27.82 4.82 3.29
N ASP A 255 27.95 6.15 3.19
CA ASP A 255 28.01 7.06 4.34
C ASP A 255 26.64 7.37 4.95
N TYR A 256 25.57 7.17 4.20
CA TYR A 256 24.21 7.42 4.64
C TYR A 256 23.35 6.15 4.49
N LYS A 257 23.05 5.52 5.59
CA LYS A 257 22.16 4.36 5.57
C LYS A 257 20.71 4.72 5.29
N TYR A 258 20.32 5.94 5.65
CA TYR A 258 18.96 6.46 5.56
C TYR A 258 19.00 7.95 5.23
N GLY A 259 17.96 8.47 4.58
CA GLY A 259 17.84 9.89 4.28
C GLY A 259 17.85 10.82 5.52
N PHE A 260 17.64 10.29 6.73
CA PHE A 260 17.83 11.03 7.98
C PHE A 260 19.27 11.39 8.30
N ASP A 261 20.23 10.55 7.93
CA ASP A 261 21.63 10.76 8.29
C ASP A 261 22.15 12.09 7.76
N PRO A 262 21.95 12.45 6.48
CA PRO A 262 22.40 13.73 5.95
C PRO A 262 21.68 14.93 6.57
N LEU A 263 20.40 14.80 6.92
CA LEU A 263 19.67 15.84 7.63
C LEU A 263 20.22 16.02 9.06
N ASN A 264 20.42 14.93 9.80
CA ASN A 264 20.95 14.96 11.16
C ASN A 264 22.37 15.55 11.22
N LYS A 265 23.20 15.23 10.21
CA LYS A 265 24.55 15.78 10.09
C LYS A 265 24.57 17.25 9.67
N GLY A 266 23.44 17.76 9.15
CA GLY A 266 23.36 19.12 8.62
C GLY A 266 23.99 19.27 7.22
N ASP A 267 24.22 18.15 6.53
CA ASP A 267 24.80 18.13 5.19
C ASP A 267 23.79 18.60 4.12
N VAL A 268 22.51 18.37 4.39
CA VAL A 268 21.38 18.81 3.57
C VAL A 268 20.32 19.51 4.42
N ALA A 269 19.54 20.35 3.77
CA ALA A 269 18.40 21.04 4.38
C ALA A 269 17.09 20.28 4.18
N ILE A 270 16.97 19.53 3.10
CA ILE A 270 15.74 18.82 2.69
C ILE A 270 16.09 17.36 2.35
N SER A 271 15.21 16.45 2.70
CA SER A 271 15.31 15.04 2.30
C SER A 271 13.95 14.46 1.98
N GLU A 272 13.91 13.58 0.97
CA GLU A 272 12.73 12.80 0.66
C GLU A 272 12.62 11.55 1.51
N PHE A 273 11.37 11.15 1.81
CA PHE A 273 11.03 9.96 2.59
C PHE A 273 9.75 9.30 2.14
N TYR A 274 9.63 8.02 2.48
CA TYR A 274 8.34 7.34 2.57
C TYR A 274 7.81 7.41 4.00
N SER A 275 6.50 7.56 4.12
CA SER A 275 5.85 7.65 5.43
C SER A 275 6.16 6.47 6.34
N SER A 276 6.14 5.23 5.82
CA SER A 276 6.49 4.03 6.59
C SER A 276 7.94 4.03 7.10
N ALA A 277 8.89 4.52 6.27
CA ALA A 277 10.29 4.64 6.69
C ALA A 277 10.48 5.70 7.77
N LEU A 278 9.69 6.76 7.75
CA LEU A 278 9.73 7.81 8.78
C LEU A 278 9.32 7.26 10.15
N TYR A 279 8.14 6.63 10.22
CA TYR A 279 7.62 6.13 11.51
C TYR A 279 8.49 5.01 12.08
N GLY A 280 8.85 4.02 11.29
CA GLY A 280 9.73 2.95 11.76
C GLY A 280 11.08 3.44 12.28
N LYS A 281 11.57 4.61 11.83
CA LYS A 281 12.79 5.23 12.37
C LYS A 281 12.55 6.00 13.65
N ILE A 282 11.41 6.66 13.80
CA ILE A 282 11.02 7.34 15.04
C ILE A 282 10.92 6.32 16.17
N ASP A 283 10.20 5.22 15.95
CA ASP A 283 10.03 4.18 16.96
C ASP A 283 11.35 3.47 17.30
N ALA A 284 12.12 3.10 16.29
CA ALA A 284 13.42 2.49 16.50
C ALA A 284 14.40 3.43 17.26
N ALA A 285 14.33 4.75 17.05
CA ALA A 285 15.12 5.72 17.79
C ALA A 285 14.69 5.82 19.26
N ALA A 286 13.40 5.64 19.54
CA ALA A 286 12.87 5.67 20.91
C ALA A 286 13.29 4.45 21.75
N ASP A 287 13.28 3.25 21.17
CA ASP A 287 13.36 1.99 21.92
C ASP A 287 14.73 1.28 21.91
N SER A 288 15.64 1.60 20.98
CA SER A 288 16.85 0.81 20.78
C SER A 288 18.13 1.48 21.28
N SER A 289 18.80 0.84 22.26
CA SER A 289 20.15 1.26 22.72
C SER A 289 21.23 1.07 21.64
N SER A 290 20.98 0.26 20.62
CA SER A 290 21.92 -0.04 19.52
C SER A 290 21.63 0.72 18.23
N ASN A 291 20.54 1.52 18.17
CA ASN A 291 20.22 2.29 16.98
C ASN A 291 21.18 3.47 16.83
N PRO A 292 21.92 3.58 15.70
CA PRO A 292 22.85 4.70 15.48
C PRO A 292 22.16 6.07 15.42
N LEU A 293 20.84 6.12 15.26
CA LEU A 293 20.05 7.35 15.29
C LEU A 293 19.57 7.72 16.69
N LYS A 294 19.75 6.85 17.69
CA LYS A 294 19.36 7.14 19.07
C LYS A 294 20.08 8.38 19.59
N GLY A 295 19.31 9.36 19.98
CA GLY A 295 19.82 10.64 20.50
C GLY A 295 20.25 11.65 19.42
N THR A 296 20.22 11.28 18.13
CA THR A 296 20.46 12.21 17.02
C THR A 296 19.17 12.61 16.31
N PHE A 297 18.18 11.71 16.25
CA PHE A 297 16.86 12.03 15.74
C PHE A 297 16.03 12.73 16.81
N GLN A 298 15.67 13.97 16.57
CA GLN A 298 14.81 14.78 17.43
C GLN A 298 13.63 15.27 16.58
N PRO A 299 12.47 14.59 16.66
CA PRO A 299 11.30 14.88 15.80
C PRO A 299 10.89 16.36 15.83
N GLU A 300 11.07 17.04 16.97
CA GLU A 300 10.74 18.44 17.15
C GLU A 300 11.57 19.41 16.30
N ASN A 301 12.70 18.95 15.76
CA ASN A 301 13.55 19.75 14.87
C ASN A 301 13.19 19.60 13.38
N TRP A 302 12.21 18.79 13.06
CA TRP A 302 11.89 18.40 11.69
C TRP A 302 10.45 18.75 11.36
N ASN A 303 10.25 19.27 10.16
CA ASN A 303 8.93 19.59 9.65
C ASN A 303 8.74 19.03 8.25
N LEU A 304 7.48 18.81 7.89
CA LEU A 304 7.10 18.54 6.52
C LEU A 304 7.27 19.81 5.69
N VAL A 305 7.85 19.66 4.49
CA VAL A 305 7.81 20.69 3.47
C VAL A 305 6.36 20.79 2.98
N ASP A 306 5.78 21.97 3.04
CA ASP A 306 4.46 22.21 2.47
C ASP A 306 4.57 22.33 0.94
N ILE A 307 3.98 21.38 0.23
CA ILE A 307 3.90 21.36 -1.23
C ILE A 307 2.43 21.56 -1.61
N LYS A 308 2.14 22.64 -2.30
CA LYS A 308 0.79 23.07 -2.63
C LYS A 308 -0.04 22.02 -3.36
N ASP A 309 0.58 21.25 -4.24
CA ASP A 309 -0.08 20.15 -4.96
C ASP A 309 -0.36 18.94 -4.07
N GLY A 310 0.27 18.87 -2.89
CA GLY A 310 0.20 17.72 -2.00
C GLY A 310 1.33 16.73 -2.22
N THR A 311 1.02 15.45 -2.10
CA THR A 311 2.00 14.38 -2.20
C THR A 311 1.55 13.27 -3.14
N TYR A 312 2.48 12.41 -3.52
CA TYR A 312 2.20 11.20 -4.29
C TYR A 312 2.00 10.03 -3.34
N TYR A 313 0.76 9.55 -3.23
CA TYR A 313 0.46 8.33 -2.51
C TYR A 313 0.59 7.13 -3.43
N ILE A 314 1.19 6.08 -2.89
CA ILE A 314 1.29 4.77 -3.51
C ILE A 314 0.45 3.84 -2.67
N ALA A 315 -0.50 3.16 -3.29
CA ALA A 315 -1.19 2.09 -2.62
C ALA A 315 -0.55 0.75 -3.00
N GLU A 316 -0.44 -0.12 -2.03
CA GLU A 316 -0.11 -1.53 -2.22
C GLU A 316 -1.42 -2.32 -2.22
N TYR A 317 -1.58 -3.21 -3.20
CA TYR A 317 -2.83 -3.92 -3.43
C TYR A 317 -2.70 -5.42 -3.16
N ILE A 318 -3.86 -6.05 -2.98
CA ILE A 318 -4.03 -7.51 -2.91
C ILE A 318 -4.96 -7.96 -4.01
N GLY A 319 -4.66 -9.13 -4.62
CA GLY A 319 -5.51 -9.76 -5.61
C GLY A 319 -5.36 -11.27 -5.62
N VAL A 320 -6.44 -11.96 -5.96
CA VAL A 320 -6.53 -13.42 -6.06
C VAL A 320 -6.15 -13.83 -7.48
N LEU A 321 -5.14 -14.69 -7.61
CA LEU A 321 -4.70 -15.21 -8.90
C LEU A 321 -5.59 -16.37 -9.37
N ASP A 322 -5.86 -16.44 -10.67
CA ASP A 322 -6.47 -17.59 -11.30
C ASP A 322 -5.39 -18.68 -11.54
N LYS A 323 -5.54 -19.80 -10.85
CA LYS A 323 -4.60 -20.90 -10.89
C LYS A 323 -5.25 -22.13 -11.49
N ALA A 324 -4.65 -22.66 -12.54
CA ALA A 324 -5.13 -23.83 -13.23
C ALA A 324 -5.23 -25.05 -12.28
N GLY A 325 -6.35 -25.74 -12.31
CA GLY A 325 -6.56 -26.96 -11.52
C GLY A 325 -6.97 -26.74 -10.07
N ARG A 326 -7.07 -25.48 -9.61
CA ARG A 326 -7.60 -25.15 -8.28
C ARG A 326 -9.12 -25.37 -8.25
N SER A 327 -9.60 -26.10 -7.26
CA SER A 327 -11.03 -26.35 -7.03
C SER A 327 -11.77 -25.10 -6.55
N GLU A 328 -13.10 -25.13 -6.57
CA GLU A 328 -13.94 -24.07 -6.02
C GLU A 328 -13.72 -23.89 -4.50
N ALA A 329 -13.58 -24.98 -3.75
CA ALA A 329 -13.33 -24.94 -2.30
C ALA A 329 -11.96 -24.35 -1.96
N GLU A 330 -10.92 -24.66 -2.74
CA GLU A 330 -9.60 -24.04 -2.62
C GLU A 330 -9.64 -22.56 -2.99
N THR A 331 -10.38 -22.19 -4.04
CA THR A 331 -10.58 -20.78 -4.42
C THR A 331 -11.33 -20.01 -3.33
N ALA A 332 -12.32 -20.64 -2.68
CA ALA A 332 -13.02 -20.05 -1.55
C ALA A 332 -12.07 -19.83 -0.36
N ALA A 333 -11.13 -20.76 -0.09
CA ALA A 333 -10.12 -20.59 0.96
C ALA A 333 -9.19 -19.41 0.69
N VAL A 334 -8.73 -19.23 -0.56
CA VAL A 334 -7.90 -18.08 -0.95
C VAL A 334 -8.65 -16.75 -0.79
N LYS A 335 -9.91 -16.72 -1.22
CA LYS A 335 -10.77 -15.53 -1.04
C LYS A 335 -11.03 -15.23 0.43
N ALA A 336 -11.30 -16.25 1.25
CA ALA A 336 -11.49 -16.10 2.68
C ALA A 336 -10.24 -15.55 3.39
N PHE A 337 -9.04 -16.02 3.00
CA PHE A 337 -7.80 -15.45 3.49
C PHE A 337 -7.64 -13.97 3.08
N ALA A 338 -7.92 -13.64 1.82
CA ALA A 338 -7.81 -12.26 1.34
C ALA A 338 -8.84 -11.35 2.03
N GLU A 339 -10.05 -11.87 2.32
CA GLU A 339 -11.09 -11.21 3.11
C GLU A 339 -10.60 -10.89 4.52
N TRP A 340 -10.06 -11.89 5.20
CA TRP A 340 -9.48 -11.75 6.53
C TRP A 340 -8.32 -10.76 6.54
N PHE A 341 -7.34 -10.90 5.63
CA PHE A 341 -6.14 -10.06 5.63
C PHE A 341 -6.46 -8.58 5.35
N GLY A 342 -7.45 -8.27 4.51
CA GLY A 342 -7.87 -6.90 4.22
C GLY A 342 -8.91 -6.33 5.19
N SER A 343 -9.34 -7.11 6.19
CA SER A 343 -10.30 -6.64 7.21
C SER A 343 -9.73 -5.47 8.02
N ALA A 344 -10.60 -4.65 8.58
CA ALA A 344 -10.20 -3.49 9.38
C ALA A 344 -9.34 -3.87 10.58
N GLU A 345 -9.69 -4.95 11.27
CA GLU A 345 -8.94 -5.44 12.44
C GLU A 345 -7.51 -5.86 12.08
N VAL A 346 -7.36 -6.67 11.03
CA VAL A 346 -6.04 -7.20 10.63
C VAL A 346 -5.18 -6.11 10.03
N GLN A 347 -5.76 -5.20 9.26
CA GLN A 347 -5.02 -4.07 8.69
C GLN A 347 -4.61 -3.04 9.75
N ALA A 348 -5.39 -2.83 10.79
CA ALA A 348 -4.98 -2.01 11.94
C ALA A 348 -3.83 -2.67 12.70
N ALA A 349 -3.89 -4.00 12.95
CA ALA A 349 -2.81 -4.73 13.60
C ALA A 349 -1.52 -4.75 12.76
N TRP A 350 -1.63 -4.92 11.42
CA TRP A 350 -0.50 -4.80 10.51
C TRP A 350 0.11 -3.40 10.54
N GLY A 351 -0.75 -2.37 10.56
CA GLY A 351 -0.35 -0.96 10.64
C GLY A 351 0.42 -0.66 11.93
N GLU A 352 -0.05 -1.16 13.07
CA GLU A 352 0.61 -1.00 14.37
C GLU A 352 1.96 -1.71 14.45
N GLU A 353 2.05 -2.94 13.92
CA GLU A 353 3.28 -3.73 14.00
C GLU A 353 4.36 -3.23 13.04
N PHE A 354 3.99 -2.72 11.86
CA PHE A 354 4.92 -2.40 10.78
C PHE A 354 4.94 -0.93 10.37
N ASP A 355 4.38 -0.03 11.17
CA ASP A 355 4.32 1.41 10.91
C ASP A 355 3.73 1.73 9.52
N SER A 356 2.71 0.95 9.09
CA SER A 356 2.07 1.04 7.80
C SER A 356 0.71 1.71 7.91
N PHE A 357 0.39 2.61 6.98
CA PHE A 357 -0.94 3.23 6.96
C PHE A 357 -1.90 2.40 6.10
N PRO A 358 -3.05 1.94 6.64
CA PRO A 358 -3.98 1.10 5.90
C PRO A 358 -4.77 1.90 4.84
N CYS A 359 -5.08 1.26 3.70
CA CYS A 359 -6.05 1.79 2.74
C CYS A 359 -7.48 1.72 3.27
N ASN A 360 -7.77 0.77 4.15
CA ASN A 360 -9.07 0.59 4.78
C ASN A 360 -9.31 1.70 5.81
N GLU A 361 -10.27 2.58 5.55
CA GLU A 361 -10.61 3.73 6.39
C GLU A 361 -11.03 3.30 7.80
N ASP A 362 -11.78 2.19 7.94
CA ASP A 362 -12.18 1.65 9.24
C ASP A 362 -10.96 1.13 10.04
N ALA A 363 -9.94 0.62 9.36
CA ALA A 363 -8.67 0.24 9.99
C ALA A 363 -7.87 1.47 10.43
N ALA A 364 -7.85 2.53 9.62
CA ALA A 364 -7.17 3.78 9.96
C ALA A 364 -7.81 4.43 11.21
N ASP A 365 -9.13 4.42 11.32
CA ASP A 365 -9.86 4.92 12.50
C ASP A 365 -9.54 4.09 13.76
N GLN A 366 -9.36 2.78 13.64
CA GLN A 366 -8.94 1.93 14.75
C GLN A 366 -7.50 2.20 15.18
N LEU A 367 -6.60 2.38 14.21
CA LEU A 367 -5.17 2.62 14.45
C LEU A 367 -4.92 4.02 15.03
N TYR A 368 -5.70 5.01 14.63
CA TYR A 368 -5.56 6.42 15.02
C TYR A 368 -6.85 6.98 15.63
N PRO A 369 -7.28 6.48 16.80
CA PRO A 369 -8.54 6.91 17.42
C PRO A 369 -8.57 8.39 17.81
N ASP A 370 -7.40 9.02 17.99
CA ASP A 370 -7.26 10.45 18.29
C ASP A 370 -7.12 11.31 17.02
N GLY A 371 -7.21 10.70 15.86
CA GLY A 371 -7.14 11.34 14.54
C GLY A 371 -5.91 10.92 13.72
N VAL A 372 -6.11 10.83 12.42
CA VAL A 372 -5.09 10.46 11.45
C VAL A 372 -3.93 11.47 11.46
N PRO A 373 -2.67 11.04 11.46
CA PRO A 373 -1.51 11.94 11.43
C PRO A 373 -1.51 12.86 10.20
N ALA A 374 -1.05 14.09 10.38
CA ALA A 374 -1.07 15.13 9.34
C ALA A 374 -0.41 14.72 8.02
N ILE A 375 0.61 13.87 8.08
CA ILE A 375 1.30 13.37 6.88
C ILE A 375 0.40 12.53 5.97
N TYR A 376 -0.64 11.88 6.51
CA TYR A 376 -1.63 11.13 5.74
C TYR A 376 -2.87 11.95 5.36
N GLN A 377 -2.91 13.22 5.78
CA GLN A 377 -3.98 14.17 5.41
C GLN A 377 -3.60 15.10 4.26
N LEU A 378 -2.37 14.98 3.74
CA LEU A 378 -1.93 15.79 2.60
C LEU A 378 -2.74 15.43 1.34
N PRO A 379 -3.07 16.39 0.47
CA PRO A 379 -3.74 16.09 -0.78
C PRO A 379 -2.95 15.07 -1.61
N ASN A 380 -3.66 14.09 -2.19
CA ASN A 380 -3.05 13.08 -3.06
C ASN A 380 -3.17 13.49 -4.52
N PHE A 381 -2.11 14.05 -5.10
CA PHE A 381 -2.14 14.44 -6.51
C PHE A 381 -2.08 13.26 -7.49
N ALA A 382 -1.75 12.05 -7.02
CA ALA A 382 -1.80 10.86 -7.85
C ALA A 382 -3.22 10.55 -8.38
N LEU A 383 -4.25 11.00 -7.67
CA LEU A 383 -5.65 10.85 -8.07
C LEU A 383 -6.14 11.97 -8.99
N ASN A 384 -5.36 13.03 -9.22
CA ASN A 384 -5.74 14.11 -10.11
C ASN A 384 -5.73 13.63 -11.56
N LYS A 385 -6.69 14.10 -12.34
CA LYS A 385 -6.73 13.82 -13.78
C LYS A 385 -5.62 14.59 -14.50
N VAL A 386 -4.91 13.88 -15.38
CA VAL A 386 -3.94 14.50 -16.28
C VAL A 386 -4.70 15.30 -17.34
N SER A 387 -4.34 16.56 -17.51
CA SER A 387 -4.98 17.45 -18.48
C SER A 387 -4.89 16.88 -19.89
N GLY A 388 -6.03 16.88 -20.60
CA GLY A 388 -6.12 16.32 -21.96
C GLY A 388 -6.27 14.79 -22.02
N THR A 389 -6.42 14.12 -20.87
CA THR A 389 -6.67 12.68 -20.78
C THR A 389 -7.82 12.37 -19.83
N ASP A 390 -8.33 11.12 -19.87
CA ASP A 390 -9.30 10.62 -18.90
C ASP A 390 -8.63 9.91 -17.71
N LYS A 391 -7.29 9.83 -17.69
CA LYS A 391 -6.51 9.07 -16.71
C LYS A 391 -6.18 9.89 -15.47
N THR A 392 -6.17 9.23 -14.32
CA THR A 392 -5.51 9.77 -13.13
C THR A 392 -4.00 9.80 -13.36
N TYR A 393 -3.29 10.63 -12.61
CA TYR A 393 -1.84 10.67 -12.71
C TYR A 393 -1.18 9.32 -12.38
N ALA A 394 -1.69 8.59 -11.37
CA ALA A 394 -1.21 7.25 -11.07
C ALA A 394 -1.36 6.29 -12.26
N ALA A 395 -2.51 6.30 -12.96
CA ALA A 395 -2.71 5.51 -14.17
C ALA A 395 -1.81 5.96 -15.32
N TYR A 396 -1.56 7.25 -15.44
CA TYR A 396 -0.63 7.82 -16.42
C TYR A 396 0.82 7.38 -16.17
N VAL A 397 1.25 7.41 -14.90
CA VAL A 397 2.56 6.89 -14.49
C VAL A 397 2.70 5.40 -14.82
N ALA A 398 1.67 4.60 -14.51
CA ALA A 398 1.68 3.17 -14.80
C ALA A 398 1.85 2.87 -16.30
N GLU A 399 1.18 3.63 -17.16
CA GLU A 399 1.28 3.50 -18.61
C GLU A 399 2.65 3.89 -19.15
N HIS A 400 3.18 5.03 -18.71
CA HIS A 400 4.43 5.59 -19.23
C HIS A 400 5.69 5.08 -18.52
N ASN A 401 5.57 4.34 -17.42
CA ASN A 401 6.70 3.86 -16.64
C ASN A 401 7.77 3.10 -17.47
N PRO A 402 7.42 2.23 -18.44
CA PRO A 402 8.42 1.59 -19.29
C PRO A 402 9.22 2.59 -20.12
N GLU A 403 8.58 3.61 -20.69
CA GLU A 403 9.21 4.66 -21.46
C GLU A 403 10.12 5.53 -20.58
N TRP A 404 9.65 5.92 -19.39
CA TRP A 404 10.45 6.71 -18.44
C TRP A 404 11.68 5.95 -17.97
N THR A 405 11.54 4.64 -17.70
CA THR A 405 12.68 3.77 -17.36
C THR A 405 13.69 3.73 -18.49
N ASN A 406 13.25 3.62 -19.74
CA ASN A 406 14.14 3.65 -20.90
C ASN A 406 14.84 5.00 -21.06
N ILE A 407 14.10 6.11 -20.96
CA ILE A 407 14.68 7.47 -21.04
C ILE A 407 15.76 7.65 -19.98
N MET A 408 15.48 7.31 -18.72
CA MET A 408 16.45 7.43 -17.64
C MET A 408 17.67 6.54 -17.87
N THR A 409 17.47 5.30 -18.34
CA THR A 409 18.57 4.40 -18.66
C THR A 409 19.43 4.95 -19.78
N ASN A 410 18.80 5.37 -20.88
CA ASN A 410 19.51 5.84 -22.08
C ASN A 410 20.22 7.17 -21.86
N LEU A 411 19.71 8.01 -20.98
CA LEU A 411 20.36 9.27 -20.58
C LEU A 411 21.36 9.09 -19.42
N GLY A 412 21.52 7.87 -18.90
CA GLY A 412 22.52 7.58 -17.87
C GLY A 412 22.20 8.13 -16.49
N PHE A 413 20.91 8.17 -16.10
CA PHE A 413 20.49 8.62 -14.76
C PHE A 413 20.92 7.68 -13.61
N TYR A 414 21.51 6.54 -13.94
CA TYR A 414 21.88 5.51 -12.96
C TYR A 414 23.32 5.67 -12.49
N TRP A 415 23.57 6.59 -11.58
CA TRP A 415 24.88 6.68 -10.92
C TRP A 415 24.73 6.57 -9.40
N ALA A 416 25.70 5.93 -8.78
CA ALA A 416 25.68 5.58 -7.37
C ALA A 416 26.40 6.57 -6.46
N ASP A 417 27.17 7.47 -7.04
CA ASP A 417 27.97 8.47 -6.32
C ASP A 417 27.61 9.90 -6.79
N ASN A 418 28.33 10.89 -6.29
CA ASN A 418 28.14 12.28 -6.66
C ASN A 418 28.79 12.66 -7.99
N ASN A 419 29.22 11.68 -8.80
CA ASN A 419 29.80 11.90 -10.10
C ASN A 419 28.72 11.78 -11.19
N ALA A 420 27.90 12.80 -11.33
CA ALA A 420 26.94 12.87 -12.42
C ALA A 420 27.65 12.75 -13.76
N PRO A 421 27.12 12.01 -14.73
CA PRO A 421 27.64 12.07 -16.11
C PRO A 421 27.45 13.46 -16.67
N ALA A 422 28.05 13.73 -17.84
CA ALA A 422 27.84 15.00 -18.50
C ALA A 422 26.35 15.24 -18.79
N GLU A 423 25.91 16.47 -18.56
CA GLU A 423 24.55 16.86 -18.85
C GLU A 423 24.22 16.60 -20.32
N PRO A 424 23.07 16.00 -20.64
CA PRO A 424 22.64 15.78 -22.03
C PRO A 424 22.48 17.09 -22.81
N ASP A 425 22.75 17.04 -24.09
CA ASP A 425 22.39 18.13 -25.02
C ASP A 425 20.90 18.06 -25.33
N TRP A 426 20.08 18.64 -24.43
CA TRP A 426 18.64 18.56 -24.44
C TRP A 426 17.99 19.02 -25.74
N ASP A 427 18.60 19.91 -26.47
CA ASP A 427 18.07 20.49 -27.71
C ASP A 427 18.27 19.58 -28.92
N ASN A 428 19.17 18.60 -28.82
CA ASN A 428 19.53 17.68 -29.89
C ASN A 428 19.21 16.20 -29.58
N LEU A 429 18.36 15.91 -28.57
CA LEU A 429 17.96 14.55 -28.24
C LEU A 429 16.96 13.98 -29.24
N ASP A 430 17.20 12.76 -29.67
CA ASP A 430 16.19 11.94 -30.37
C ASP A 430 15.34 11.16 -29.37
N TRP A 431 14.26 11.77 -28.93
CA TRP A 431 13.34 11.16 -27.96
C TRP A 431 12.74 9.85 -28.43
N SER A 432 12.53 9.69 -29.75
CA SER A 432 11.97 8.44 -30.31
C SER A 432 12.89 7.24 -30.07
N THR A 433 14.19 7.46 -30.00
CA THR A 433 15.17 6.44 -29.68
C THR A 433 15.28 6.23 -28.15
N LEU A 434 15.16 7.30 -27.38
CA LEU A 434 15.31 7.25 -25.92
C LEU A 434 14.16 6.54 -25.21
N THR A 435 12.96 6.56 -25.76
CA THR A 435 11.79 5.83 -25.23
C THR A 435 11.85 4.32 -25.47
N GLN A 436 12.78 3.85 -26.33
CA GLN A 436 12.89 2.44 -26.67
C GLN A 436 13.89 1.71 -25.75
N LYS A 437 13.59 0.46 -25.43
CA LYS A 437 14.54 -0.42 -24.75
C LYS A 437 15.73 -0.68 -25.66
N GLN A 438 16.92 -0.26 -25.23
CA GLN A 438 18.13 -0.69 -25.90
C GLN A 438 18.41 -2.15 -25.57
N GLY A 439 18.68 -2.96 -26.61
CA GLY A 439 18.89 -4.40 -26.50
C GLY A 439 20.16 -4.81 -25.76
#